data_b8ad77ff4f0252cadba92c8d5461e306
#
_entry.id   b8ad77ff4f0252cadba92c8d5461e306
#
_cell.length_a   1.000
_cell.length_b   1.000
_cell.length_c   1.000
_cell.angle_alpha   90.00
_cell.angle_beta   90.00
_cell.angle_gamma   90.00
#
_symmetry.space_group_name_H-M   'P 1'
#
loop_
_entity.id
_entity.type
_entity.pdbx_description
1 polymer ?
#
loop_
_entity_poly.entity_id
_entity_poly.type
_entity_poly.pdbx_seq_one_letter_code
_entity_poly.pdbx_strand_id
1 'polypeptide(L)'
;MAEKNKVFKTVLRGAGAYRHFIPSVVRSVTSREELLTCYTPYQAEISQGVLQGTFEFQTMICELTGMDVSNASHYDGATAAAETIPMCKDRKRTKAYVSACAHPQVIEVMKTYCFASNTELFVVPAKDGRTDLDALKEALGDDAACFYLQQPNYFGQIEDAKAAGEIVHAAGAKFVTGVNPIACAILPTPRAMGADVAVGDGQPLGLDTAFGGPFLGFMATTSAMTRKLPGRIVGQTKDVDGEVGYVLTLSAREQHIRREKASSNICSNQALCAFAAGVYMAAMGEKGMKQCARLCTSKAHYFASELQKIGCTLKYKGEFFHEFVTEVECPNCRKKILDALEAEGILGGAEVEGGILWCVTELVSKSQLDKAVAIVKEVL
;
A
#
# COMPACT_ATOMS: atom_id res chain seq x y z
N MET A 1 -32.41 -0.25 3.96
CA MET A 1 -31.07 0.20 3.54
C MET A 1 -30.27 -0.97 2.96
N ALA A 2 -30.20 -2.13 3.62
CA ALA A 2 -29.45 -3.29 3.11
C ALA A 2 -29.87 -3.74 1.71
N GLU A 3 -31.15 -3.66 1.37
CA GLU A 3 -31.66 -3.98 0.02
C GLU A 3 -31.16 -3.08 -1.09
N LYS A 4 -30.61 -1.90 -0.76
CA LYS A 4 -29.99 -0.99 -1.73
C LYS A 4 -28.55 -1.37 -2.06
N ASN A 5 -27.98 -2.32 -1.31
CA ASN A 5 -26.62 -2.78 -1.52
C ASN A 5 -26.53 -3.58 -2.82
N LYS A 6 -25.60 -3.22 -3.68
CA LYS A 6 -25.31 -3.92 -4.94
C LYS A 6 -24.09 -4.79 -4.79
N VAL A 7 -24.23 -6.08 -5.09
CA VAL A 7 -23.13 -7.03 -5.11
C VAL A 7 -22.71 -7.27 -6.55
N PHE A 8 -21.51 -6.83 -6.91
CA PHE A 8 -20.98 -6.98 -8.26
C PHE A 8 -20.20 -8.28 -8.41
N LYS A 9 -20.49 -9.05 -9.47
CA LYS A 9 -19.72 -10.26 -9.81
C LYS A 9 -18.37 -9.92 -10.43
N THR A 10 -18.34 -8.85 -11.25
CA THR A 10 -17.13 -8.34 -11.89
C THR A 10 -16.80 -6.98 -11.32
N VAL A 11 -15.56 -6.82 -10.84
CA VAL A 11 -15.07 -5.57 -10.27
C VAL A 11 -13.83 -5.15 -11.06
N LEU A 12 -13.93 -3.99 -11.72
CA LEU A 12 -12.86 -3.37 -12.51
C LEU A 12 -12.41 -2.05 -11.86
N ARG A 13 -12.60 -1.93 -10.55
CA ARG A 13 -12.24 -0.77 -9.72
C ARG A 13 -11.22 -1.18 -8.66
N GLY A 14 -10.18 -0.38 -8.53
CA GLY A 14 -9.16 -0.47 -7.48
C GLY A 14 -9.11 0.83 -6.70
N ALA A 15 -8.18 1.72 -7.08
CA ALA A 15 -7.99 3.02 -6.47
C ALA A 15 -7.71 2.92 -4.95
N GLY A 16 -6.81 2.02 -4.56
CA GLY A 16 -6.35 1.85 -3.18
C GLY A 16 -6.94 0.65 -2.43
N ALA A 17 -8.03 0.03 -2.92
CA ALA A 17 -8.58 -1.20 -2.36
C ALA A 17 -8.80 -2.23 -3.46
N TYR A 18 -8.30 -3.44 -3.28
CA TYR A 18 -8.20 -4.43 -4.35
C TYR A 18 -8.82 -5.76 -3.94
N ARG A 19 -9.64 -6.31 -4.83
CA ARG A 19 -10.25 -7.63 -4.62
C ARG A 19 -9.33 -8.71 -5.17
N HIS A 20 -8.67 -9.45 -4.29
CA HIS A 20 -7.81 -10.58 -4.62
C HIS A 20 -8.40 -11.91 -4.15
N PHE A 21 -7.85 -13.03 -4.63
CA PHE A 21 -8.17 -14.35 -4.13
C PHE A 21 -7.66 -14.51 -2.69
N ILE A 22 -8.54 -14.95 -1.80
CA ILE A 22 -8.22 -15.21 -0.41
C ILE A 22 -8.35 -16.72 -0.16
N PRO A 23 -7.25 -17.44 0.14
CA PRO A 23 -7.31 -18.85 0.53
C PRO A 23 -8.22 -19.06 1.74
N SER A 24 -9.05 -20.10 1.73
CA SER A 24 -10.01 -20.38 2.83
C SER A 24 -9.35 -20.55 4.19
N VAL A 25 -8.10 -20.98 4.22
CA VAL A 25 -7.30 -21.13 5.46
C VAL A 25 -7.13 -19.80 6.19
N VAL A 26 -7.08 -18.66 5.48
CA VAL A 26 -6.96 -17.34 6.11
C VAL A 26 -8.13 -17.12 7.06
N ARG A 27 -9.36 -17.28 6.57
CA ARG A 27 -10.56 -17.13 7.39
C ARG A 27 -10.65 -18.19 8.49
N SER A 28 -10.28 -19.44 8.18
CA SER A 28 -10.30 -20.53 9.14
C SER A 28 -9.40 -20.27 10.34
N VAL A 29 -8.19 -19.74 10.10
CA VAL A 29 -7.24 -19.41 11.17
C VAL A 29 -7.69 -18.16 11.93
N THR A 30 -8.03 -17.08 11.22
CA THR A 30 -8.37 -15.80 11.88
C THR A 30 -9.71 -15.81 12.62
N SER A 31 -10.57 -16.81 12.38
CA SER A 31 -11.82 -16.98 13.13
C SER A 31 -11.65 -17.78 14.44
N ARG A 32 -10.46 -18.25 14.78
CA ARG A 32 -10.20 -18.94 16.04
C ARG A 32 -10.31 -17.98 17.21
N GLU A 33 -10.92 -18.44 18.30
CA GLU A 33 -11.17 -17.62 19.50
C GLU A 33 -9.87 -17.06 20.09
N GLU A 34 -8.79 -17.84 20.06
CA GLU A 34 -7.47 -17.46 20.57
C GLU A 34 -6.90 -16.20 19.87
N LEU A 35 -7.30 -15.95 18.62
CA LEU A 35 -6.89 -14.76 17.86
C LEU A 35 -7.92 -13.64 17.92
N LEU A 36 -9.22 -13.98 17.83
CA LEU A 36 -10.31 -12.98 17.85
C LEU A 36 -10.42 -12.24 19.18
N THR A 37 -10.18 -12.92 20.30
CA THR A 37 -10.32 -12.32 21.63
C THR A 37 -9.02 -11.76 22.19
N CYS A 38 -7.88 -11.96 21.51
CA CYS A 38 -6.61 -11.44 22.00
C CYS A 38 -6.57 -9.91 21.84
N TYR A 39 -6.04 -9.28 22.89
CA TYR A 39 -5.74 -7.85 22.88
C TYR A 39 -4.23 -7.63 22.68
N THR A 40 -3.71 -6.47 23.04
CA THR A 40 -2.29 -6.21 22.93
C THR A 40 -1.46 -7.17 23.80
N PRO A 41 -0.43 -7.83 23.25
CA PRO A 41 0.35 -8.85 23.97
C PRO A 41 1.40 -8.20 24.90
N TYR A 42 0.94 -7.50 25.96
CA TYR A 42 1.83 -6.84 26.92
C TYR A 42 2.62 -7.83 27.78
N GLN A 43 2.00 -8.94 28.16
CA GLN A 43 2.61 -9.97 28.99
C GLN A 43 3.12 -11.09 28.09
N ALA A 44 4.44 -11.14 27.91
CA ALA A 44 5.07 -12.14 27.06
C ALA A 44 4.78 -13.57 27.51
N GLU A 45 4.67 -13.79 28.82
CA GLU A 45 4.48 -15.11 29.43
C GLU A 45 3.19 -15.82 28.97
N ILE A 46 2.13 -15.06 28.68
CA ILE A 46 0.83 -15.60 28.26
C ILE A 46 0.51 -15.34 26.80
N SER A 47 1.34 -14.62 26.07
CA SER A 47 1.06 -14.13 24.70
C SER A 47 2.06 -14.65 23.66
N GLN A 48 2.77 -15.74 23.94
CA GLN A 48 3.84 -16.24 23.07
C GLN A 48 3.38 -16.52 21.65
N GLY A 49 2.20 -17.16 21.47
CA GLY A 49 1.69 -17.45 20.14
C GLY A 49 1.32 -16.19 19.34
N VAL A 50 0.77 -15.16 19.99
CA VAL A 50 0.46 -13.86 19.35
C VAL A 50 1.73 -13.11 19.00
N LEU A 51 2.71 -13.10 19.88
CA LEU A 51 4.02 -12.47 19.63
C LEU A 51 4.76 -13.17 18.50
N GLN A 52 4.76 -14.50 18.49
CA GLN A 52 5.37 -15.27 17.39
C GLN A 52 4.72 -14.93 16.04
N GLY A 53 3.38 -14.98 15.96
CA GLY A 53 2.69 -14.65 14.70
C GLY A 53 2.94 -13.22 14.23
N THR A 54 3.08 -12.26 15.17
CA THR A 54 3.49 -10.89 14.86
C THR A 54 4.92 -10.84 14.32
N PHE A 55 5.85 -11.57 14.94
CA PHE A 55 7.23 -11.68 14.48
C PHE A 55 7.33 -12.29 13.08
N GLU A 56 6.55 -13.33 12.81
CA GLU A 56 6.45 -13.95 11.48
C GLU A 56 5.92 -12.98 10.43
N PHE A 57 4.86 -12.21 10.75
CA PHE A 57 4.37 -11.13 9.88
C PHE A 57 5.46 -10.09 9.58
N GLN A 58 6.17 -9.61 10.61
CA GLN A 58 7.27 -8.66 10.44
C GLN A 58 8.35 -9.23 9.51
N THR A 59 8.71 -10.50 9.68
CA THR A 59 9.70 -11.19 8.84
C THR A 59 9.23 -11.25 7.38
N MET A 60 7.98 -11.64 7.14
CA MET A 60 7.42 -11.72 5.79
C MET A 60 7.35 -10.35 5.10
N ILE A 61 7.06 -9.28 5.83
CA ILE A 61 7.11 -7.90 5.30
C ILE A 61 8.56 -7.50 4.96
N CYS A 62 9.53 -7.88 5.79
CA CYS A 62 10.95 -7.65 5.48
C CYS A 62 11.37 -8.38 4.20
N GLU A 63 11.02 -9.65 4.06
CA GLU A 63 11.30 -10.43 2.85
C GLU A 63 10.65 -9.83 1.60
N LEU A 64 9.37 -9.42 1.70
CA LEU A 64 8.63 -8.83 0.59
C LEU A 64 9.21 -7.48 0.13
N THR A 65 9.70 -6.68 1.07
CA THR A 65 10.22 -5.32 0.80
C THR A 65 11.74 -5.27 0.63
N GLY A 66 12.45 -6.32 1.02
CA GLY A 66 13.90 -6.36 1.10
C GLY A 66 14.49 -5.52 2.24
N MET A 67 13.64 -5.05 3.17
CA MET A 67 14.06 -4.21 4.31
C MET A 67 14.56 -5.06 5.48
N ASP A 68 15.30 -4.41 6.39
CA ASP A 68 15.95 -5.11 7.50
C ASP A 68 15.03 -5.32 8.70
N VAL A 69 14.07 -4.40 8.95
CA VAL A 69 13.20 -4.41 10.13
C VAL A 69 11.81 -3.91 9.77
N SER A 70 10.77 -4.59 10.25
CA SER A 70 9.38 -4.15 10.18
C SER A 70 8.77 -4.02 11.58
N ASN A 71 7.76 -3.16 11.72
CA ASN A 71 6.94 -3.10 12.92
C ASN A 71 5.77 -4.10 12.86
N ALA A 72 5.03 -4.20 13.96
CA ALA A 72 3.89 -5.09 14.08
C ALA A 72 2.72 -4.73 13.15
N SER A 73 2.42 -3.47 12.91
CA SER A 73 1.57 -2.86 11.86
C SER A 73 1.20 -1.41 12.18
N HIS A 74 0.58 -0.77 11.20
CA HIS A 74 -0.12 0.51 11.28
C HIS A 74 -1.62 0.33 11.05
N TYR A 75 -2.42 1.41 11.12
CA TYR A 75 -3.87 1.37 10.91
C TYR A 75 -4.21 1.08 9.43
N ASP A 76 -3.56 1.80 8.52
CA ASP A 76 -3.68 1.66 7.07
C ASP A 76 -2.43 2.21 6.35
N GLY A 77 -2.40 2.09 5.02
CA GLY A 77 -1.27 2.56 4.22
C GLY A 77 -1.08 4.08 4.26
N ALA A 78 -2.14 4.86 4.37
CA ALA A 78 -2.07 6.31 4.40
C ALA A 78 -1.48 6.83 5.71
N THR A 79 -1.89 6.26 6.84
CA THR A 79 -1.30 6.57 8.15
C THR A 79 0.15 6.08 8.23
N ALA A 80 0.47 4.90 7.67
CA ALA A 80 1.85 4.45 7.57
C ALA A 80 2.72 5.43 6.78
N ALA A 81 2.23 5.95 5.65
CA ALA A 81 2.93 6.97 4.88
C ALA A 81 3.16 8.27 5.67
N ALA A 82 2.13 8.77 6.36
CA ALA A 82 2.22 9.99 7.14
C ALA A 82 3.20 9.87 8.34
N GLU A 83 3.23 8.72 9.00
CA GLU A 83 4.15 8.43 10.11
C GLU A 83 5.63 8.41 9.69
N THR A 84 5.93 8.28 8.39
CA THR A 84 7.31 8.40 7.91
C THR A 84 7.87 9.81 8.06
N ILE A 85 7.02 10.84 8.07
CA ILE A 85 7.44 12.23 8.18
C ILE A 85 8.14 12.50 9.52
N PRO A 86 7.50 12.29 10.69
CA PRO A 86 8.18 12.46 11.98
C PRO A 86 9.36 11.50 12.16
N MET A 87 9.29 10.30 11.57
CA MET A 87 10.37 9.33 11.59
C MET A 87 11.63 9.83 10.87
N CYS A 88 11.48 10.54 9.75
CA CYS A 88 12.59 11.03 8.93
C CYS A 88 13.13 12.39 9.39
N LYS A 89 12.33 13.20 10.07
CA LYS A 89 12.73 14.53 10.54
C LYS A 89 13.88 14.50 11.55
N ASP A 90 14.67 15.55 11.54
CA ASP A 90 15.67 15.88 12.56
C ASP A 90 15.71 17.40 12.78
N ARG A 91 16.74 17.90 13.49
CA ARG A 91 16.87 19.33 13.83
C ARG A 91 17.12 20.25 12.63
N LYS A 92 17.69 19.72 11.55
CA LYS A 92 18.04 20.48 10.34
C LYS A 92 17.07 20.19 9.20
N ARG A 93 16.58 18.95 9.10
CA ARG A 93 15.74 18.45 8.02
C ARG A 93 14.30 18.37 8.52
N THR A 94 13.50 19.35 8.13
CA THR A 94 12.16 19.56 8.69
C THR A 94 11.05 19.54 7.64
N LYS A 95 11.38 19.61 6.33
CA LYS A 95 10.43 19.67 5.24
C LYS A 95 10.16 18.28 4.65
N ALA A 96 8.90 18.01 4.35
CA ALA A 96 8.47 16.77 3.72
C ALA A 96 8.03 17.02 2.27
N TYR A 97 8.27 16.03 1.41
CA TYR A 97 7.90 16.09 0.00
C TYR A 97 7.13 14.83 -0.39
N VAL A 98 6.14 14.99 -1.27
CA VAL A 98 5.30 13.89 -1.78
C VAL A 98 5.06 14.06 -3.27
N SER A 99 5.06 12.96 -4.02
CA SER A 99 4.70 12.97 -5.44
C SER A 99 3.22 13.30 -5.63
N ALA A 100 2.89 14.15 -6.60
CA ALA A 100 1.50 14.38 -7.03
C ALA A 100 0.84 13.11 -7.61
N CYS A 101 1.64 12.11 -7.99
CA CYS A 101 1.16 10.82 -8.46
C CYS A 101 0.88 9.81 -7.33
N ALA A 102 1.05 10.18 -6.06
CA ALA A 102 0.62 9.38 -4.93
C ALA A 102 -0.92 9.38 -4.82
N HIS A 103 -1.45 8.36 -4.13
CA HIS A 103 -2.89 8.28 -3.90
C HIS A 103 -3.43 9.55 -3.21
N PRO A 104 -4.50 10.18 -3.71
CA PRO A 104 -4.99 11.46 -3.17
C PRO A 104 -5.26 11.41 -1.65
N GLN A 105 -5.84 10.33 -1.15
CA GLN A 105 -6.09 10.18 0.30
C GLN A 105 -4.78 10.10 1.11
N VAL A 106 -3.72 9.50 0.57
CA VAL A 106 -2.40 9.50 1.21
C VAL A 106 -1.89 10.93 1.36
N ILE A 107 -1.98 11.73 0.30
CA ILE A 107 -1.57 13.14 0.32
C ILE A 107 -2.37 13.92 1.37
N GLU A 108 -3.70 13.71 1.46
CA GLU A 108 -4.56 14.41 2.44
C GLU A 108 -4.25 13.99 3.89
N VAL A 109 -3.96 12.71 4.14
CA VAL A 109 -3.54 12.26 5.47
C VAL A 109 -2.16 12.85 5.83
N MET A 110 -1.20 12.86 4.89
CA MET A 110 0.09 13.51 5.09
C MET A 110 -0.06 15.01 5.39
N LYS A 111 -0.95 15.74 4.68
CA LYS A 111 -1.27 17.15 4.99
C LYS A 111 -1.80 17.32 6.41
N THR A 112 -2.68 16.42 6.85
CA THR A 112 -3.25 16.46 8.23
C THR A 112 -2.16 16.30 9.28
N TYR A 113 -1.25 15.33 9.11
CA TYR A 113 -0.12 15.13 10.01
C TYR A 113 0.86 16.32 10.00
N CYS A 114 1.12 16.86 8.82
CA CYS A 114 2.00 18.02 8.66
C CYS A 114 1.39 19.27 9.31
N PHE A 115 0.09 19.50 9.14
CA PHE A 115 -0.63 20.58 9.82
C PHE A 115 -0.51 20.47 11.35
N ALA A 116 -0.80 19.28 11.90
CA ALA A 116 -0.74 19.02 13.34
C ALA A 116 0.66 19.18 13.93
N SER A 117 1.71 18.88 13.15
CA SER A 117 3.12 18.91 13.57
C SER A 117 3.87 20.18 13.14
N ASN A 118 3.16 21.16 12.57
CA ASN A 118 3.73 22.37 11.97
C ASN A 118 4.92 22.08 11.04
N THR A 119 4.68 21.14 10.10
CA THR A 119 5.64 20.69 9.10
C THR A 119 5.20 21.18 7.73
N GLU A 120 6.12 21.69 6.92
CA GLU A 120 5.82 22.02 5.54
C GLU A 120 5.80 20.77 4.67
N LEU A 121 4.72 20.58 3.91
CA LEU A 121 4.57 19.51 2.92
C LEU A 121 4.53 20.10 1.51
N PHE A 122 5.46 19.69 0.67
CA PHE A 122 5.54 20.08 -0.74
C PHE A 122 5.07 18.94 -1.64
N VAL A 123 4.15 19.25 -2.56
CA VAL A 123 3.71 18.30 -3.57
C VAL A 123 4.54 18.51 -4.82
N VAL A 124 5.36 17.53 -5.17
CA VAL A 124 6.17 17.53 -6.39
C VAL A 124 5.28 17.23 -7.59
N PRO A 125 5.28 18.07 -8.64
CA PRO A 125 4.38 17.92 -9.78
C PRO A 125 4.58 16.60 -10.54
N ALA A 126 3.54 16.26 -11.31
CA ALA A 126 3.55 15.13 -12.23
C ALA A 126 3.89 15.58 -13.65
N LYS A 127 4.55 14.70 -14.41
CA LYS A 127 4.80 14.83 -15.85
C LYS A 127 4.45 13.50 -16.51
N ASP A 128 3.53 13.52 -17.46
CA ASP A 128 3.09 12.32 -18.20
C ASP A 128 2.63 11.15 -17.29
N GLY A 129 1.96 11.46 -16.19
CA GLY A 129 1.44 10.48 -15.24
C GLY A 129 2.47 9.87 -14.28
N ARG A 130 3.68 10.42 -14.24
CA ARG A 130 4.76 10.06 -13.32
C ARG A 130 5.28 11.28 -12.60
N THR A 131 6.04 11.08 -11.54
CA THR A 131 6.74 12.14 -10.82
C THR A 131 7.71 12.87 -11.76
N ASP A 132 7.65 14.20 -11.80
CA ASP A 132 8.63 15.02 -12.50
C ASP A 132 9.95 15.04 -11.72
N LEU A 133 10.95 14.31 -12.22
CA LEU A 133 12.24 14.18 -11.55
C LEU A 133 13.08 15.45 -11.61
N ASP A 134 12.90 16.28 -12.65
CA ASP A 134 13.58 17.58 -12.75
C ASP A 134 13.01 18.52 -11.67
N ALA A 135 11.69 18.60 -11.56
CA ALA A 135 11.03 19.37 -10.51
C ALA A 135 11.37 18.84 -9.10
N LEU A 136 11.49 17.52 -8.92
CA LEU A 136 11.93 16.93 -7.65
C LEU A 136 13.34 17.43 -7.29
N LYS A 137 14.27 17.39 -8.23
CA LYS A 137 15.65 17.83 -8.04
C LYS A 137 15.75 19.31 -7.68
N GLU A 138 14.93 20.15 -8.32
CA GLU A 138 14.89 21.58 -8.05
C GLU A 138 14.25 21.92 -6.71
N ALA A 139 13.24 21.14 -6.29
CA ALA A 139 12.51 21.39 -5.05
C ALA A 139 13.27 20.99 -3.79
N LEU A 140 14.14 19.96 -3.86
CA LEU A 140 14.83 19.42 -2.69
C LEU A 140 15.96 20.33 -2.22
N GLY A 141 15.78 20.94 -1.03
CA GLY A 141 16.82 21.70 -0.32
C GLY A 141 17.55 20.82 0.71
N ASP A 142 18.55 21.43 1.35
CA ASP A 142 19.34 20.81 2.43
C ASP A 142 18.55 20.60 3.74
N ASP A 143 17.36 21.19 3.83
CA ASP A 143 16.38 21.04 4.90
C ASP A 143 15.30 19.97 4.60
N ALA A 144 15.38 19.27 3.46
CA ALA A 144 14.49 18.18 3.11
C ALA A 144 14.68 16.98 4.04
N ALA A 145 13.62 16.54 4.71
CA ALA A 145 13.62 15.37 5.58
C ALA A 145 13.36 14.07 4.81
N CYS A 146 12.34 14.08 3.97
CA CYS A 146 11.96 12.91 3.17
C CYS A 146 11.20 13.30 1.90
N PHE A 147 11.24 12.38 0.93
CA PHE A 147 10.36 12.38 -0.23
C PHE A 147 9.62 11.04 -0.30
N TYR A 148 8.28 11.11 -0.44
CA TYR A 148 7.41 9.95 -0.61
C TYR A 148 7.03 9.75 -2.09
N LEU A 149 7.26 8.55 -2.59
CA LEU A 149 6.87 8.09 -3.91
C LEU A 149 6.07 6.80 -3.80
N GLN A 150 4.96 6.70 -4.55
CA GLN A 150 4.16 5.47 -4.59
C GLN A 150 4.51 4.62 -5.80
N GLN A 151 4.66 3.30 -5.60
CA GLN A 151 5.08 2.35 -6.65
C GLN A 151 4.24 1.06 -6.60
N PRO A 152 3.45 0.72 -7.61
CA PRO A 152 3.02 1.62 -8.71
C PRO A 152 2.28 2.84 -8.17
N ASN A 153 2.26 3.94 -8.93
CA ASN A 153 1.60 5.16 -8.50
C ASN A 153 0.06 5.07 -8.61
N TYR A 154 -0.65 6.13 -8.23
CA TYR A 154 -2.12 6.16 -8.22
C TYR A 154 -2.75 5.88 -9.59
N PHE A 155 -2.07 6.26 -10.67
CA PHE A 155 -2.52 6.03 -12.04
C PHE A 155 -2.10 4.66 -12.59
N GLY A 156 -1.53 3.81 -11.74
CA GLY A 156 -1.03 2.48 -12.08
C GLY A 156 0.36 2.47 -12.72
N GLN A 157 0.94 3.64 -13.03
CA GLN A 157 2.21 3.75 -13.72
C GLN A 157 3.38 3.30 -12.85
N ILE A 158 4.37 2.66 -13.48
CA ILE A 158 5.63 2.30 -12.84
C ILE A 158 6.57 3.50 -12.90
N GLU A 159 6.94 4.02 -11.74
CA GLU A 159 7.84 5.17 -11.58
C GLU A 159 9.30 4.78 -11.79
N ASP A 160 10.16 5.72 -12.14
CA ASP A 160 11.61 5.54 -12.03
C ASP A 160 12.06 5.79 -10.58
N ALA A 161 11.67 4.86 -9.72
CA ALA A 161 11.90 4.98 -8.28
C ALA A 161 13.39 4.98 -7.92
N LYS A 162 14.24 4.31 -8.73
CA LYS A 162 15.69 4.30 -8.50
C LYS A 162 16.29 5.68 -8.76
N ALA A 163 15.97 6.31 -9.88
CA ALA A 163 16.44 7.66 -10.16
C ALA A 163 15.91 8.68 -9.14
N ALA A 164 14.65 8.56 -8.72
CA ALA A 164 14.10 9.38 -7.64
C ALA A 164 14.89 9.20 -6.34
N GLY A 165 15.21 7.97 -5.94
CA GLY A 165 16.01 7.68 -4.76
C GLY A 165 17.41 8.29 -4.81
N GLU A 166 18.08 8.23 -5.97
CA GLU A 166 19.41 8.84 -6.17
C GLU A 166 19.36 10.38 -6.01
N ILE A 167 18.33 11.04 -6.54
CA ILE A 167 18.10 12.50 -6.38
C ILE A 167 17.87 12.83 -4.91
N VAL A 168 17.01 12.07 -4.21
CA VAL A 168 16.68 12.29 -2.80
C VAL A 168 17.92 12.13 -1.90
N HIS A 169 18.71 11.09 -2.13
CA HIS A 169 19.93 10.85 -1.37
C HIS A 169 21.01 11.89 -1.64
N ALA A 170 21.12 12.40 -2.89
CA ALA A 170 22.04 13.48 -3.22
C ALA A 170 21.72 14.77 -2.43
N ALA A 171 20.45 15.05 -2.14
CA ALA A 171 20.03 16.13 -1.24
C ALA A 171 20.20 15.75 0.26
N GLY A 172 20.57 14.51 0.56
CA GLY A 172 20.73 13.97 1.92
C GLY A 172 19.40 13.73 2.65
N ALA A 173 18.27 13.74 1.94
CA ALA A 173 16.96 13.40 2.46
C ALA A 173 16.73 11.87 2.51
N LYS A 174 15.63 11.44 3.14
CA LYS A 174 15.23 10.03 3.19
C LYS A 174 14.26 9.71 2.07
N PHE A 175 14.51 8.61 1.37
CA PHE A 175 13.62 8.11 0.33
C PHE A 175 12.61 7.12 0.91
N VAL A 176 11.32 7.46 0.78
CA VAL A 176 10.19 6.67 1.26
C VAL A 176 9.39 6.15 0.06
N THR A 177 9.17 4.84 0.02
CA THR A 177 8.33 4.22 -1.02
C THR A 177 7.04 3.67 -0.42
N GLY A 178 5.90 4.10 -0.96
CA GLY A 178 4.62 3.44 -0.77
C GLY A 178 4.44 2.36 -1.83
N VAL A 179 4.16 1.11 -1.43
CA VAL A 179 4.11 0.00 -2.37
C VAL A 179 2.82 -0.81 -2.29
N ASN A 180 2.39 -1.33 -3.44
CA ASN A 180 1.40 -2.40 -3.48
C ASN A 180 2.10 -3.73 -3.17
N PRO A 181 1.69 -4.48 -2.12
CA PRO A 181 2.39 -5.68 -1.68
C PRO A 181 2.35 -6.82 -2.70
N ILE A 182 1.31 -6.91 -3.54
CA ILE A 182 1.24 -7.91 -4.62
C ILE A 182 2.24 -7.54 -5.74
N ALA A 183 2.37 -6.27 -6.07
CA ALA A 183 3.34 -5.80 -7.06
C ALA A 183 4.79 -6.07 -6.65
N CYS A 184 5.10 -6.03 -5.36
CA CYS A 184 6.44 -6.36 -4.83
C CYS A 184 6.90 -7.78 -5.18
N ALA A 185 5.98 -8.70 -5.49
CA ALA A 185 6.35 -10.05 -5.89
C ALA A 185 7.03 -10.15 -7.26
N ILE A 186 6.89 -9.13 -8.13
CA ILE A 186 7.45 -9.12 -9.49
C ILE A 186 8.22 -7.85 -9.85
N LEU A 187 7.99 -6.74 -9.15
CA LEU A 187 8.74 -5.50 -9.33
C LEU A 187 9.99 -5.49 -8.42
N PRO A 188 10.97 -4.62 -8.71
CA PRO A 188 12.08 -4.42 -7.78
C PRO A 188 11.58 -4.07 -6.38
N THR A 189 12.18 -4.67 -5.36
CA THR A 189 11.81 -4.39 -3.97
C THR A 189 12.15 -2.94 -3.59
N PRO A 190 11.46 -2.35 -2.59
CA PRO A 190 11.82 -1.05 -2.04
C PRO A 190 13.31 -0.89 -1.76
N ARG A 191 13.93 -1.90 -1.15
CA ARG A 191 15.37 -1.90 -0.90
C ARG A 191 16.21 -1.82 -2.16
N ALA A 192 15.84 -2.57 -3.19
CA ALA A 192 16.54 -2.54 -4.49
C ALA A 192 16.36 -1.21 -5.23
N MET A 193 15.27 -0.50 -4.98
CA MET A 193 15.02 0.86 -5.49
C MET A 193 15.76 1.94 -4.68
N GLY A 194 16.43 1.58 -3.59
CA GLY A 194 17.17 2.50 -2.73
C GLY A 194 16.34 3.13 -1.61
N ALA A 195 15.14 2.64 -1.31
CA ALA A 195 14.33 3.20 -0.24
C ALA A 195 14.97 3.05 1.14
N ASP A 196 14.87 4.09 1.97
CA ASP A 196 15.19 4.04 3.40
C ASP A 196 14.03 3.47 4.21
N VAL A 197 12.80 3.74 3.77
CA VAL A 197 11.56 3.28 4.41
C VAL A 197 10.59 2.79 3.33
N ALA A 198 10.00 1.63 3.55
CA ALA A 198 8.92 1.08 2.75
C ALA A 198 7.63 1.07 3.57
N VAL A 199 6.54 1.55 2.99
CA VAL A 199 5.21 1.53 3.59
C VAL A 199 4.18 1.02 2.58
N GLY A 200 3.02 0.63 3.05
CA GLY A 200 1.93 0.25 2.16
C GLY A 200 0.69 -0.16 2.92
N ASP A 201 -0.36 -0.43 2.16
CA ASP A 201 -1.56 -1.06 2.67
C ASP A 201 -1.51 -2.56 2.40
N GLY A 202 -1.68 -3.35 3.45
CA GLY A 202 -1.68 -4.80 3.39
C GLY A 202 -3.06 -5.40 3.10
N GLN A 203 -4.09 -4.59 2.77
CA GLN A 203 -5.41 -5.10 2.40
C GLN A 203 -5.34 -6.20 1.33
N PRO A 204 -4.50 -6.10 0.28
CA PRO A 204 -4.36 -7.16 -0.73
C PRO A 204 -3.84 -8.49 -0.19
N LEU A 205 -3.28 -8.52 0.99
CA LEU A 205 -2.72 -9.72 1.64
C LEU A 205 -3.77 -10.49 2.44
N GLY A 206 -4.88 -10.86 1.79
CA GLY A 206 -5.88 -11.74 2.39
C GLY A 206 -6.97 -11.05 3.20
N LEU A 207 -7.19 -9.76 3.00
CA LEU A 207 -8.30 -9.00 3.59
C LEU A 207 -9.36 -8.67 2.53
N ASP A 208 -10.62 -8.79 2.91
CA ASP A 208 -11.73 -8.29 2.09
C ASP A 208 -11.71 -6.76 2.02
N THR A 209 -12.36 -6.17 1.01
CA THR A 209 -12.53 -4.72 0.90
C THR A 209 -13.44 -4.13 2.00
N ALA A 210 -14.26 -4.96 2.65
CA ALA A 210 -15.01 -4.75 3.89
C ALA A 210 -15.58 -3.32 4.07
N PHE A 211 -16.18 -2.75 3.02
CA PHE A 211 -16.77 -1.40 3.01
C PHE A 211 -15.80 -0.27 3.45
N GLY A 212 -14.50 -0.47 3.25
CA GLY A 212 -13.46 0.51 3.59
C GLY A 212 -12.67 0.21 4.87
N GLY A 213 -12.76 -1.01 5.38
CA GLY A 213 -11.88 -1.40 6.50
C GLY A 213 -12.53 -2.30 7.56
N PRO A 214 -11.74 -2.67 8.57
CA PRO A 214 -10.36 -2.21 8.80
C PRO A 214 -9.39 -2.73 7.74
N PHE A 215 -8.41 -1.89 7.39
CA PHE A 215 -7.29 -2.27 6.53
C PHE A 215 -6.04 -2.57 7.37
N LEU A 216 -4.87 -2.56 6.74
CA LEU A 216 -3.63 -2.96 7.40
C LEU A 216 -2.46 -2.12 6.87
N GLY A 217 -2.01 -1.14 7.64
CA GLY A 217 -0.75 -0.46 7.32
C GLY A 217 0.45 -1.33 7.66
N PHE A 218 1.50 -1.28 6.85
CA PHE A 218 2.80 -1.82 7.21
C PHE A 218 3.89 -0.78 7.00
N MET A 219 4.96 -0.91 7.77
CA MET A 219 6.16 -0.10 7.63
C MET A 219 7.39 -0.95 7.91
N ALA A 220 8.34 -0.91 6.97
CA ALA A 220 9.64 -1.55 7.12
C ALA A 220 10.75 -0.57 6.76
N THR A 221 11.94 -0.75 7.33
CA THR A 221 13.04 0.18 7.19
C THR A 221 14.41 -0.50 7.27
N THR A 222 15.46 0.26 7.01
CA THR A 222 16.84 -0.18 7.19
C THR A 222 17.20 -0.27 8.69
N SER A 223 18.16 -1.12 9.01
CA SER A 223 18.66 -1.29 10.40
C SER A 223 19.10 0.04 11.05
N ALA A 224 19.61 0.97 10.27
CA ALA A 224 20.01 2.30 10.74
C ALA A 224 18.84 3.14 11.31
N MET A 225 17.62 2.89 10.86
CA MET A 225 16.43 3.63 11.29
C MET A 225 15.57 2.88 12.31
N THR A 226 15.94 1.68 12.73
CA THR A 226 15.15 0.83 13.64
C THR A 226 14.66 1.57 14.89
N ARG A 227 15.51 2.40 15.51
CA ARG A 227 15.15 3.17 16.70
C ARG A 227 14.18 4.32 16.46
N LYS A 228 13.93 4.67 15.21
CA LYS A 228 12.96 5.69 14.80
C LYS A 228 11.64 5.09 14.29
N LEU A 229 11.62 3.78 14.04
CA LEU A 229 10.45 3.07 13.51
C LEU A 229 9.27 3.16 14.51
N PRO A 230 8.12 3.75 14.14
CA PRO A 230 6.97 3.84 15.04
C PRO A 230 6.28 2.50 15.26
N GLY A 231 5.41 2.44 16.26
CA GLY A 231 4.62 1.24 16.57
C GLY A 231 5.42 0.16 17.30
N ARG A 232 4.77 -0.95 17.62
CA ARG A 232 5.39 -2.07 18.34
C ARG A 232 6.31 -2.87 17.45
N ILE A 233 7.35 -3.41 18.05
CA ILE A 233 8.27 -4.35 17.40
C ILE A 233 8.41 -5.56 18.32
N VAL A 234 8.18 -6.75 17.77
CA VAL A 234 8.43 -8.01 18.44
C VAL A 234 9.84 -8.48 18.08
N GLY A 235 10.59 -8.89 19.10
CA GLY A 235 11.90 -9.52 18.94
C GLY A 235 11.89 -10.95 19.42
N GLN A 236 12.74 -11.78 18.82
CA GLN A 236 13.01 -13.13 19.28
C GLN A 236 14.12 -13.10 20.33
N THR A 237 13.97 -13.89 21.40
CA THR A 237 14.93 -14.01 22.48
C THR A 237 15.02 -15.45 22.97
N LYS A 238 15.79 -15.70 24.01
CA LYS A 238 15.82 -16.97 24.72
C LYS A 238 15.41 -16.72 26.17
N ASP A 239 14.69 -17.68 26.75
CA ASP A 239 14.37 -17.67 28.16
C ASP A 239 15.52 -18.17 29.03
N VAL A 240 15.28 -18.35 30.34
CA VAL A 240 16.29 -18.78 31.31
C VAL A 240 16.75 -20.24 31.09
N ASP A 241 15.93 -21.05 30.44
CA ASP A 241 16.21 -22.44 30.12
C ASP A 241 16.84 -22.59 28.71
N GLY A 242 17.00 -21.47 27.97
CA GLY A 242 17.58 -21.41 26.65
C GLY A 242 16.57 -21.66 25.51
N GLU A 243 15.27 -21.79 25.80
CA GLU A 243 14.21 -21.97 24.83
C GLU A 243 13.90 -20.66 24.11
N VAL A 244 13.44 -20.77 22.86
CA VAL A 244 13.06 -19.61 22.04
C VAL A 244 11.78 -18.98 22.57
N GLY A 245 11.84 -17.68 22.81
CA GLY A 245 10.70 -16.87 23.20
C GLY A 245 10.60 -15.57 22.41
N TYR A 246 9.45 -14.91 22.51
CA TYR A 246 9.17 -13.65 21.81
C TYR A 246 8.73 -12.58 22.81
N VAL A 247 9.22 -11.35 22.61
CA VAL A 247 8.96 -10.22 23.51
C VAL A 247 8.74 -8.94 22.73
N LEU A 248 7.96 -7.99 23.30
CA LEU A 248 7.97 -6.62 22.84
C LEU A 248 9.33 -5.98 23.11
N THR A 249 9.92 -5.37 22.11
CA THR A 249 11.25 -4.76 22.22
C THR A 249 11.22 -3.28 21.88
N LEU A 250 12.24 -2.54 22.31
CA LEU A 250 12.41 -1.09 22.07
C LEU A 250 11.23 -0.24 22.56
N SER A 251 10.44 -0.69 23.54
CA SER A 251 9.23 -0.03 24.03
C SER A 251 9.46 1.37 24.58
N ALA A 252 10.68 1.71 25.00
CA ALA A 252 11.03 3.04 25.52
C ALA A 252 10.80 4.20 24.53
N ARG A 253 10.63 3.93 23.22
CA ARG A 253 10.31 4.93 22.19
C ARG A 253 8.80 5.15 21.98
N GLU A 254 7.95 4.27 22.52
CA GLU A 254 6.50 4.30 22.35
C GLU A 254 5.84 5.41 23.19
N GLN A 255 4.66 5.87 22.73
CA GLN A 255 3.99 7.04 23.32
C GLN A 255 3.55 6.84 24.78
N HIS A 256 3.25 5.62 25.22
CA HIS A 256 2.85 5.35 26.61
C HIS A 256 4.01 5.55 27.61
N ILE A 257 5.26 5.51 27.13
CA ILE A 257 6.47 5.78 27.91
C ILE A 257 7.01 7.20 27.66
N ARG A 258 7.19 7.59 26.39
CA ARG A 258 7.75 8.88 25.99
C ARG A 258 6.76 10.05 26.11
N ARG A 259 5.45 9.75 26.14
CA ARG A 259 4.33 10.73 26.21
C ARG A 259 4.47 11.80 25.12
N GLU A 260 4.46 13.09 25.49
CA GLU A 260 4.57 14.24 24.58
C GLU A 260 5.88 14.29 23.78
N LYS A 261 6.90 13.54 24.19
CA LYS A 261 8.19 13.42 23.49
C LYS A 261 8.25 12.27 22.50
N ALA A 262 7.18 11.51 22.36
CA ALA A 262 7.12 10.43 21.38
C ALA A 262 7.05 10.99 19.95
N SER A 263 7.71 10.34 19.02
CA SER A 263 7.67 10.70 17.60
C SER A 263 6.37 10.25 16.90
N SER A 264 5.60 9.36 17.52
CA SER A 264 4.35 8.80 17.00
C SER A 264 3.33 8.62 18.12
N ASN A 265 2.06 8.78 17.79
CA ASN A 265 0.93 8.53 18.67
C ASN A 265 0.32 7.12 18.51
N ILE A 266 0.92 6.25 17.72
CA ILE A 266 0.47 4.88 17.55
C ILE A 266 0.55 4.15 18.89
N CYS A 267 -0.60 3.60 19.32
CA CYS A 267 -0.72 2.78 20.53
C CYS A 267 -1.14 1.36 20.16
N SER A 268 -2.36 1.18 19.68
CA SER A 268 -2.83 -0.09 19.12
C SER A 268 -2.46 -0.20 17.64
N ASN A 269 -2.56 -1.42 17.10
CA ASN A 269 -2.30 -1.72 15.69
C ASN A 269 -3.42 -2.63 15.16
N GLN A 270 -3.32 -3.07 13.92
CA GLN A 270 -4.27 -3.97 13.26
C GLN A 270 -3.80 -5.43 13.39
N ALA A 271 -3.70 -5.94 14.62
CA ALA A 271 -3.08 -7.23 14.89
C ALA A 271 -3.78 -8.40 14.16
N LEU A 272 -5.12 -8.48 14.20
CA LEU A 272 -5.85 -9.55 13.50
C LEU A 272 -5.67 -9.47 11.99
N CYS A 273 -5.64 -8.26 11.41
CA CYS A 273 -5.35 -8.05 10.00
C CYS A 273 -3.91 -8.46 9.65
N ALA A 274 -2.94 -8.20 10.52
CA ALA A 274 -1.56 -8.64 10.35
C ALA A 274 -1.44 -10.18 10.38
N PHE A 275 -2.21 -10.85 11.27
CA PHE A 275 -2.31 -12.30 11.26
C PHE A 275 -2.91 -12.82 9.95
N ALA A 276 -4.00 -12.22 9.47
CA ALA A 276 -4.59 -12.59 8.18
C ALA A 276 -3.56 -12.49 7.06
N ALA A 277 -2.80 -11.39 7.01
CA ALA A 277 -1.74 -11.18 6.03
C ALA A 277 -0.59 -12.20 6.16
N GLY A 278 -0.18 -12.52 7.38
CA GLY A 278 0.81 -13.57 7.64
C GLY A 278 0.35 -14.94 7.13
N VAL A 279 -0.87 -15.35 7.47
CA VAL A 279 -1.47 -16.61 6.99
C VAL A 279 -1.61 -16.62 5.47
N TYR A 280 -2.03 -15.50 4.87
CA TYR A 280 -2.12 -15.35 3.42
C TYR A 280 -0.76 -15.55 2.74
N MET A 281 0.26 -14.82 3.19
CA MET A 281 1.62 -14.93 2.63
C MET A 281 2.19 -16.34 2.79
N ALA A 282 1.97 -16.98 3.94
CA ALA A 282 2.40 -18.36 4.17
C ALA A 282 1.67 -19.37 3.25
N ALA A 283 0.34 -19.20 3.07
CA ALA A 283 -0.45 -20.08 2.21
C ALA A 283 -0.14 -19.91 0.72
N MET A 284 0.06 -18.68 0.27
CA MET A 284 0.41 -18.37 -1.13
C MET A 284 1.87 -18.73 -1.44
N GLY A 285 2.76 -18.47 -0.51
CA GLY A 285 4.20 -18.59 -0.70
C GLY A 285 4.72 -17.72 -1.84
N GLU A 286 6.01 -17.74 -2.09
CA GLU A 286 6.64 -16.96 -3.17
C GLU A 286 6.01 -17.25 -4.54
N LYS A 287 5.75 -18.53 -4.84
CA LYS A 287 5.19 -18.93 -6.14
C LYS A 287 3.78 -18.41 -6.35
N GLY A 288 2.92 -18.53 -5.33
CA GLY A 288 1.54 -18.04 -5.40
C GLY A 288 1.47 -16.52 -5.50
N MET A 289 2.28 -15.80 -4.73
CA MET A 289 2.39 -14.33 -4.81
C MET A 289 2.82 -13.87 -6.21
N LYS A 290 3.88 -14.48 -6.77
CA LYS A 290 4.35 -14.19 -8.13
C LYS A 290 3.30 -14.51 -9.20
N GLN A 291 2.58 -15.63 -9.04
CA GLN A 291 1.52 -16.00 -9.97
C GLN A 291 0.36 -15.01 -9.91
N CYS A 292 -0.09 -14.62 -8.73
CA CYS A 292 -1.11 -13.59 -8.53
C CYS A 292 -0.72 -12.29 -9.23
N ALA A 293 0.47 -11.78 -8.96
CA ALA A 293 0.96 -10.54 -9.58
C ALA A 293 1.04 -10.62 -11.11
N ARG A 294 1.55 -11.74 -11.67
CA ARG A 294 1.63 -11.95 -13.12
C ARG A 294 0.26 -12.03 -13.77
N LEU A 295 -0.72 -12.66 -13.13
CA LEU A 295 -2.09 -12.71 -13.65
C LEU A 295 -2.74 -11.32 -13.61
N CYS A 296 -2.53 -10.53 -12.56
CA CYS A 296 -3.01 -9.16 -12.48
C CYS A 296 -2.48 -8.32 -13.66
N THR A 297 -1.16 -8.25 -13.83
CA THR A 297 -0.57 -7.43 -14.90
C THR A 297 -0.94 -7.94 -16.29
N SER A 298 -0.90 -9.26 -16.53
CA SER A 298 -1.25 -9.85 -17.84
C SER A 298 -2.69 -9.54 -18.24
N LYS A 299 -3.65 -9.68 -17.32
CA LYS A 299 -5.06 -9.40 -17.58
C LYS A 299 -5.35 -7.91 -17.74
N ALA A 300 -4.66 -7.04 -16.98
CA ALA A 300 -4.80 -5.60 -17.13
C ALA A 300 -4.28 -5.13 -18.49
N HIS A 301 -3.12 -5.62 -18.92
CA HIS A 301 -2.59 -5.31 -20.26
C HIS A 301 -3.46 -5.86 -21.38
N TYR A 302 -4.03 -7.07 -21.21
CA TYR A 302 -5.04 -7.59 -22.13
C TYR A 302 -6.24 -6.64 -22.25
N PHE A 303 -6.83 -6.24 -21.11
CA PHE A 303 -7.99 -5.36 -21.08
C PHE A 303 -7.71 -3.99 -21.71
N ALA A 304 -6.56 -3.39 -21.39
CA ALA A 304 -6.11 -2.14 -22.00
C ALA A 304 -5.99 -2.26 -23.52
N SER A 305 -5.39 -3.36 -24.01
CA SER A 305 -5.27 -3.64 -25.45
C SER A 305 -6.63 -3.79 -26.14
N GLU A 306 -7.58 -4.49 -25.53
CA GLU A 306 -8.92 -4.65 -26.09
C GLU A 306 -9.70 -3.32 -26.12
N LEU A 307 -9.57 -2.49 -25.08
CA LEU A 307 -10.15 -1.14 -25.08
C LEU A 307 -9.54 -0.24 -26.17
N GLN A 308 -8.24 -0.34 -26.41
CA GLN A 308 -7.59 0.41 -27.50
C GLN A 308 -8.12 -0.01 -28.90
N LYS A 309 -8.41 -1.29 -29.12
CA LYS A 309 -8.97 -1.78 -30.40
C LYS A 309 -10.35 -1.20 -30.71
N ILE A 310 -11.12 -0.80 -29.71
CA ILE A 310 -12.43 -0.16 -29.88
C ILE A 310 -12.36 1.38 -29.89
N GLY A 311 -11.15 1.96 -29.87
CA GLY A 311 -10.92 3.40 -30.00
C GLY A 311 -10.63 4.15 -28.70
N CYS A 312 -10.53 3.47 -27.55
CA CYS A 312 -10.09 4.11 -26.33
C CYS A 312 -8.58 4.45 -26.39
N THR A 313 -8.20 5.61 -25.91
CA THR A 313 -6.79 6.02 -25.78
C THR A 313 -6.34 5.83 -24.34
N LEU A 314 -5.14 5.30 -24.13
CA LEU A 314 -4.52 5.33 -22.82
C LEU A 314 -4.02 6.76 -22.53
N LYS A 315 -4.43 7.31 -21.37
CA LYS A 315 -4.03 8.66 -20.97
C LYS A 315 -2.53 8.77 -20.74
N TYR A 316 -1.93 7.72 -20.19
CA TYR A 316 -0.50 7.65 -19.92
C TYR A 316 0.11 6.49 -20.71
N LYS A 317 1.27 6.72 -21.33
CA LYS A 317 1.95 5.76 -22.21
C LYS A 317 3.03 4.94 -21.53
N GLY A 318 3.21 5.12 -20.20
CA GLY A 318 4.21 4.37 -19.43
C GLY A 318 3.79 2.93 -19.15
N GLU A 319 4.75 2.14 -18.70
CA GLU A 319 4.48 0.80 -18.17
C GLU A 319 3.60 0.89 -16.90
N PHE A 320 2.68 -0.07 -16.74
CA PHE A 320 1.77 -0.10 -15.60
C PHE A 320 1.62 -1.54 -15.06
N PHE A 321 1.16 -1.66 -13.83
CA PHE A 321 1.02 -2.96 -13.18
C PHE A 321 -0.36 -3.58 -13.44
N HIS A 322 -1.39 -3.17 -12.73
CA HIS A 322 -2.75 -3.72 -12.83
C HIS A 322 -3.83 -2.64 -12.86
N GLU A 323 -3.42 -1.40 -12.79
CA GLU A 323 -4.26 -0.23 -13.00
C GLU A 323 -3.74 0.59 -14.18
N PHE A 324 -4.65 1.21 -14.91
CA PHE A 324 -4.33 2.11 -16.02
C PHE A 324 -5.50 3.07 -16.28
N VAL A 325 -5.22 4.21 -16.90
CA VAL A 325 -6.22 5.23 -17.19
C VAL A 325 -6.52 5.28 -18.68
N THR A 326 -7.80 5.18 -19.05
CA THR A 326 -8.27 5.56 -20.39
C THR A 326 -8.71 7.01 -20.39
N GLU A 327 -8.35 7.73 -21.45
CA GLU A 327 -8.73 9.12 -21.67
C GLU A 327 -10.22 9.22 -22.02
N VAL A 328 -10.96 9.97 -21.24
CA VAL A 328 -12.38 10.31 -21.49
C VAL A 328 -12.63 11.69 -20.89
N GLU A 329 -12.40 12.73 -21.68
CA GLU A 329 -12.49 14.13 -21.21
C GLU A 329 -13.91 14.53 -20.77
N CYS A 330 -14.93 14.06 -21.50
CA CYS A 330 -16.33 14.39 -21.20
C CYS A 330 -16.84 13.70 -19.92
N PRO A 331 -17.19 14.43 -18.83
CA PRO A 331 -17.72 13.82 -17.60
C PRO A 331 -19.00 13.00 -17.84
N ASN A 332 -19.92 13.49 -18.70
CA ASN A 332 -21.15 12.77 -19.02
C ASN A 332 -20.86 11.46 -19.77
N CYS A 333 -19.81 11.42 -20.58
CA CYS A 333 -19.39 10.21 -21.28
C CYS A 333 -18.82 9.18 -20.30
N ARG A 334 -17.99 9.61 -19.34
CA ARG A 334 -17.52 8.74 -18.24
C ARG A 334 -18.68 8.12 -17.50
N LYS A 335 -19.63 8.96 -17.08
CA LYS A 335 -20.82 8.50 -16.37
C LYS A 335 -21.63 7.50 -17.19
N LYS A 336 -21.88 7.74 -18.49
CA LYS A 336 -22.61 6.81 -19.36
C LYS A 336 -21.93 5.44 -19.45
N ILE A 337 -20.60 5.41 -19.60
CA ILE A 337 -19.82 4.16 -19.62
C ILE A 337 -19.99 3.40 -18.31
N LEU A 338 -19.83 4.08 -17.19
CA LEU A 338 -19.91 3.45 -15.86
C LEU A 338 -21.33 2.99 -15.53
N ASP A 339 -22.37 3.76 -15.88
CA ASP A 339 -23.79 3.38 -15.70
C ASP A 339 -24.15 2.17 -16.55
N ALA A 340 -23.67 2.08 -17.79
CA ALA A 340 -23.90 0.93 -18.66
C ALA A 340 -23.27 -0.35 -18.12
N LEU A 341 -22.04 -0.27 -17.61
CA LEU A 341 -21.37 -1.39 -16.95
C LEU A 341 -22.12 -1.83 -15.68
N GLU A 342 -22.57 -0.86 -14.89
CA GLU A 342 -23.31 -1.12 -13.65
C GLU A 342 -24.65 -1.81 -13.92
N ALA A 343 -25.38 -1.42 -14.99
CA ALA A 343 -26.62 -2.05 -15.41
C ALA A 343 -26.43 -3.55 -15.74
N GLU A 344 -25.24 -3.94 -16.20
CA GLU A 344 -24.85 -5.31 -16.53
C GLU A 344 -24.15 -6.06 -15.37
N GLY A 345 -24.18 -5.50 -14.15
CA GLY A 345 -23.60 -6.08 -12.93
C GLY A 345 -22.08 -6.03 -12.87
N ILE A 346 -21.48 -5.07 -13.57
CA ILE A 346 -20.03 -4.83 -13.56
C ILE A 346 -19.76 -3.50 -12.84
N LEU A 347 -18.98 -3.53 -11.77
CA LEU A 347 -18.45 -2.31 -11.17
C LEU A 347 -17.29 -1.82 -12.03
N GLY A 348 -17.56 -0.79 -12.84
CA GLY A 348 -16.57 -0.13 -13.70
C GLY A 348 -15.48 0.57 -12.92
N GLY A 349 -14.48 1.12 -13.62
CA GLY A 349 -13.35 1.83 -13.02
C GLY A 349 -13.76 3.04 -12.16
N ALA A 350 -12.78 3.73 -11.59
CA ALA A 350 -12.99 4.97 -10.87
C ALA A 350 -12.85 6.18 -11.80
N GLU A 351 -13.71 7.19 -11.63
CA GLU A 351 -13.51 8.46 -12.33
C GLU A 351 -12.27 9.17 -11.78
N VAL A 352 -11.43 9.62 -12.70
CA VAL A 352 -10.29 10.48 -12.42
C VAL A 352 -10.33 11.68 -13.35
N GLU A 353 -9.51 12.67 -13.10
CA GLU A 353 -9.44 13.85 -13.95
C GLU A 353 -9.07 13.45 -15.40
N GLY A 354 -9.98 13.79 -16.34
CA GLY A 354 -9.83 13.48 -17.76
C GLY A 354 -9.88 12.00 -18.14
N GLY A 355 -10.39 11.10 -17.27
CA GLY A 355 -10.40 9.69 -17.61
C GLY A 355 -11.10 8.74 -16.65
N ILE A 356 -10.98 7.47 -16.94
CA ILE A 356 -11.42 6.37 -16.07
C ILE A 356 -10.20 5.53 -15.70
N LEU A 357 -9.95 5.40 -14.40
CA LEU A 357 -8.94 4.50 -13.83
C LEU A 357 -9.52 3.10 -13.70
N TRP A 358 -9.00 2.18 -14.47
CA TRP A 358 -9.36 0.77 -14.47
C TRP A 358 -8.42 -0.04 -13.60
N CYS A 359 -8.93 -1.08 -12.98
CA CYS A 359 -8.15 -2.07 -12.23
C CYS A 359 -8.56 -3.48 -12.63
N VAL A 360 -7.59 -4.35 -12.85
CA VAL A 360 -7.83 -5.76 -13.13
C VAL A 360 -6.98 -6.62 -12.22
N THR A 361 -7.65 -7.44 -11.40
CA THR A 361 -6.96 -8.44 -10.58
C THR A 361 -7.06 -9.84 -11.19
N GLU A 362 -6.39 -10.81 -10.59
CA GLU A 362 -6.39 -12.21 -11.04
C GLU A 362 -7.77 -12.86 -11.01
N LEU A 363 -8.71 -12.31 -10.24
CA LEU A 363 -10.08 -12.85 -10.13
C LEU A 363 -10.94 -12.62 -11.37
N VAL A 364 -10.62 -11.61 -12.18
CA VAL A 364 -11.42 -11.29 -13.36
C VAL A 364 -11.06 -12.25 -14.49
N SER A 365 -12.06 -12.93 -15.05
CA SER A 365 -11.88 -13.83 -16.19
C SER A 365 -11.80 -13.09 -17.53
N LYS A 366 -11.19 -13.73 -18.53
CA LYS A 366 -11.15 -13.19 -19.90
C LYS A 366 -12.55 -12.85 -20.43
N SER A 367 -13.53 -13.75 -20.25
CA SER A 367 -14.90 -13.53 -20.71
C SER A 367 -15.59 -12.34 -20.05
N GLN A 368 -15.27 -12.05 -18.79
CA GLN A 368 -15.76 -10.85 -18.10
C GLN A 368 -15.14 -9.56 -18.67
N LEU A 369 -13.85 -9.61 -19.01
CA LEU A 369 -13.17 -8.49 -19.68
C LEU A 369 -13.73 -8.25 -21.07
N ASP A 370 -13.92 -9.31 -21.87
CA ASP A 370 -14.52 -9.23 -23.22
C ASP A 370 -15.94 -8.64 -23.16
N LYS A 371 -16.75 -9.06 -22.17
CA LYS A 371 -18.08 -8.48 -21.93
C LYS A 371 -18.00 -6.98 -21.61
N ALA A 372 -17.09 -6.58 -20.75
CA ALA A 372 -16.91 -5.16 -20.40
C ALA A 372 -16.49 -4.33 -21.63
N VAL A 373 -15.57 -4.84 -22.47
CA VAL A 373 -15.17 -4.19 -23.72
C VAL A 373 -16.37 -4.01 -24.68
N ALA A 374 -17.21 -5.05 -24.82
CA ALA A 374 -18.40 -4.97 -25.67
C ALA A 374 -19.36 -3.87 -25.20
N ILE A 375 -19.64 -3.78 -23.90
CA ILE A 375 -20.49 -2.73 -23.33
C ILE A 375 -19.91 -1.33 -23.57
N VAL A 376 -18.59 -1.15 -23.31
CA VAL A 376 -17.92 0.13 -23.56
C VAL A 376 -18.03 0.53 -25.03
N LYS A 377 -17.87 -0.43 -25.96
CA LYS A 377 -17.98 -0.20 -27.41
C LYS A 377 -19.37 0.29 -27.83
N GLU A 378 -20.44 -0.19 -27.20
CA GLU A 378 -21.83 0.22 -27.50
C GLU A 378 -22.13 1.65 -27.04
N VAL A 379 -21.36 2.17 -26.09
CA VAL A 379 -21.57 3.51 -25.49
C VAL A 379 -20.69 4.59 -26.13
N LEU A 380 -19.55 4.20 -26.71
CA LEU A 380 -18.63 5.11 -27.43
C LEU A 380 -19.24 5.55 -28.76
#